data_518bf9d212cafeb0eb632e5f8d96bd36
#
_entry.id   518bf9d212cafeb0eb632e5f8d96bd36
#
_cell.length_a   1.000
_cell.length_b   1.000
_cell.length_c   1.000
_cell.angle_alpha   90.00
_cell.angle_beta   90.00
_cell.angle_gamma   90.00
#
_symmetry.space_group_name_H-M   'P 1'
#
loop_
_entity.id
_entity.type
_entity.pdbx_description
1 polymer ?
#
loop_
_entity_poly.entity_id
_entity_poly.type
_entity_poly.pdbx_seq_one_letter_code
_entity_poly.pdbx_strand_id
1 'polypeptide(L)'
;MHWHIINHRDYIEGPFDSFESALQEAFTLGKETRVEPRVKRRAPDFYVYKPPYDRQEHWQAEYWVCTKEAAMAQGVSAEIFSQPLMESWR
;
A
#
# COMPACT_ATOMS: atom_id res chain seq x y z
N MET A 1 -7.03 -9.69 11.57
CA MET A 1 -5.82 -9.08 10.98
C MET A 1 -6.24 -8.05 9.97
N HIS A 2 -5.65 -6.90 10.04
CA HIS A 2 -6.03 -5.83 9.14
C HIS A 2 -4.88 -5.50 8.20
N TRP A 3 -5.23 -5.22 6.97
CA TRP A 3 -4.25 -4.88 5.95
C TRP A 3 -4.38 -3.42 5.59
N HIS A 4 -3.29 -2.82 5.19
CA HIS A 4 -3.25 -1.40 4.88
C HIS A 4 -2.45 -1.16 3.61
N ILE A 5 -2.69 -0.05 2.98
CA ILE A 5 -1.88 0.38 1.86
C ILE A 5 -1.10 1.60 2.30
N ILE A 6 0.20 1.53 2.21
CA ILE A 6 1.06 2.64 2.60
C ILE A 6 2.13 2.80 1.54
N ASN A 7 2.93 3.82 1.67
CA ASN A 7 4.14 3.89 0.87
C ASN A 7 5.26 4.30 1.82
N HIS A 8 6.35 4.82 1.30
CA HIS A 8 7.53 5.02 2.13
C HIS A 8 7.28 5.84 3.37
N ARG A 9 6.38 6.77 3.34
CA ARG A 9 6.17 7.61 4.47
C ARG A 9 4.73 7.88 4.79
N ASP A 10 3.83 7.52 3.92
CA ASP A 10 2.46 7.94 4.08
C ASP A 10 1.52 6.77 4.18
N TYR A 11 0.52 6.95 5.01
CA TYR A 11 -0.57 6.00 5.05
C TYR A 11 -1.52 6.37 3.93
N ILE A 12 -1.90 5.40 3.12
CA ILE A 12 -2.74 5.70 1.98
C ILE A 12 -4.17 5.28 2.21
N GLU A 13 -4.38 4.05 2.59
CA GLU A 13 -5.74 3.61 2.77
C GLU A 13 -5.84 2.36 3.61
N GLY A 14 -6.93 2.20 4.32
CA GLY A 14 -7.21 1.04 5.13
C GLY A 14 -7.96 1.42 6.38
N PRO A 15 -8.22 0.50 7.25
CA PRO A 15 -7.82 -0.90 7.16
C PRO A 15 -8.74 -1.71 6.30
N PHE A 16 -8.20 -2.79 5.76
CA PHE A 16 -8.97 -3.73 4.97
C PHE A 16 -9.02 -5.06 5.72
N ASP A 17 -10.10 -5.78 5.54
CA ASP A 17 -10.25 -7.04 6.25
C ASP A 17 -9.44 -8.17 5.68
N SER A 18 -8.99 -8.06 4.47
CA SER A 18 -8.23 -9.14 3.86
C SER A 18 -7.16 -8.58 2.96
N PHE A 19 -6.19 -9.41 2.68
CA PHE A 19 -5.14 -9.06 1.75
C PHE A 19 -5.73 -8.80 0.37
N GLU A 20 -6.68 -9.63 -0.04
CA GLU A 20 -7.26 -9.49 -1.35
C GLU A 20 -7.97 -8.15 -1.52
N SER A 21 -8.69 -7.72 -0.50
CA SER A 21 -9.36 -6.44 -0.59
C SER A 21 -8.37 -5.30 -0.70
N ALA A 22 -7.32 -5.37 0.09
CA ALA A 22 -6.30 -4.33 0.05
C ALA A 22 -5.60 -4.30 -1.30
N LEU A 23 -5.28 -5.47 -1.83
CA LEU A 23 -4.59 -5.55 -3.09
C LEU A 23 -5.46 -5.04 -4.23
N GLN A 24 -6.74 -5.35 -4.17
CA GLN A 24 -7.64 -4.89 -5.19
C GLN A 24 -7.69 -3.36 -5.20
N GLU A 25 -7.71 -2.77 -4.04
CA GLU A 25 -7.73 -1.33 -3.96
C GLU A 25 -6.40 -0.74 -4.45
N ALA A 26 -5.30 -1.40 -4.17
CA ALA A 26 -4.01 -0.94 -4.64
C ALA A 26 -3.96 -0.95 -6.17
N PHE A 27 -4.55 -1.98 -6.79
CA PHE A 27 -4.63 -2.02 -8.24
C PHE A 27 -5.45 -0.86 -8.77
N THR A 28 -6.55 -0.56 -8.10
CA THR A 28 -7.38 0.55 -8.52
C THR A 28 -6.61 1.86 -8.44
N LEU A 29 -5.87 2.04 -7.36
CA LEU A 29 -5.07 3.25 -7.21
C LEU A 29 -4.00 3.33 -8.29
N GLY A 30 -3.46 2.19 -8.68
CA GLY A 30 -2.44 2.14 -9.72
C GLY A 30 -2.99 2.11 -11.11
N LYS A 31 -4.32 2.17 -11.23
CA LYS A 31 -4.97 2.16 -12.54
C LYS A 31 -4.67 0.93 -13.35
N GLU A 32 -4.51 -0.18 -12.65
CA GLU A 32 -4.30 -1.44 -13.33
C GLU A 32 -5.62 -2.01 -13.75
N THR A 33 -5.74 -2.44 -14.97
CA THR A 33 -6.98 -3.02 -15.41
C THR A 33 -6.87 -4.49 -15.62
N ARG A 34 -5.83 -4.95 -16.27
CA ARG A 34 -5.73 -6.36 -16.46
C ARG A 34 -4.36 -6.81 -16.74
N VAL A 35 -3.41 -6.03 -16.55
CA VAL A 35 -2.07 -6.46 -16.71
C VAL A 35 -1.69 -7.32 -15.55
N GLU A 36 -0.80 -8.24 -15.77
CA GLU A 36 -0.32 -9.02 -14.72
C GLU A 36 0.32 -8.18 -13.69
N PRO A 37 -0.09 -8.22 -12.48
CA PRO A 37 0.40 -7.28 -11.48
C PRO A 37 1.83 -7.55 -11.09
N ARG A 38 2.52 -6.51 -10.76
CA ARG A 38 3.89 -6.62 -10.32
C ARG A 38 3.94 -6.58 -8.82
N VAL A 39 3.50 -7.66 -8.21
CA VAL A 39 3.41 -7.73 -6.77
C VAL A 39 4.47 -8.70 -6.27
N LYS A 40 5.29 -8.25 -5.34
CA LYS A 40 6.31 -9.12 -4.79
C LYS A 40 6.22 -9.15 -3.29
N ARG A 41 6.35 -10.32 -2.72
CA ARG A 41 6.36 -10.46 -1.28
C ARG A 41 7.74 -10.11 -0.78
N ARG A 42 7.82 -9.13 0.08
CA ARG A 42 9.10 -8.74 0.64
C ARG A 42 9.36 -9.43 1.97
N ALA A 43 8.32 -9.66 2.73
CA ALA A 43 8.43 -10.28 4.03
C ALA A 43 7.07 -10.84 4.35
N PRO A 44 6.92 -11.60 5.44
CA PRO A 44 5.61 -12.09 5.78
C PRO A 44 4.65 -10.94 5.97
N ASP A 45 3.51 -11.02 5.31
CA ASP A 45 2.46 -10.01 5.38
C ASP A 45 2.91 -8.64 4.91
N PHE A 46 3.88 -8.60 4.01
CA PHE A 46 4.37 -7.34 3.48
C PHE A 46 4.67 -7.51 1.99
N TYR A 47 3.84 -6.89 1.17
CA TYR A 47 3.97 -7.01 -0.27
C TYR A 47 4.19 -5.66 -0.90
N VAL A 48 4.93 -5.62 -1.98
CA VAL A 48 5.23 -4.39 -2.70
C VAL A 48 4.60 -4.50 -4.07
N TYR A 49 3.82 -3.52 -4.42
CA TYR A 49 3.16 -3.48 -5.70
C TYR A 49 3.67 -2.26 -6.48
N LYS A 50 4.16 -2.49 -7.68
CA LYS A 50 4.65 -1.43 -8.52
C LYS A 50 3.74 -1.26 -9.71
N PRO A 51 2.93 -0.22 -9.74
CA PRO A 51 2.02 -0.02 -10.86
C PRO A 51 2.77 0.30 -12.14
N PRO A 52 2.18 0.02 -13.27
CA PRO A 52 2.82 0.29 -14.55
C PRO A 52 2.58 1.70 -15.02
N TYR A 53 3.06 2.66 -14.31
CA TYR A 53 2.87 4.03 -14.70
C TYR A 53 3.72 4.42 -15.90
N ASP A 54 3.31 5.45 -16.55
CA ASP A 54 4.14 6.08 -17.51
C ASP A 54 5.30 6.65 -16.82
N ARG A 55 6.42 6.59 -17.42
CA ARG A 55 7.59 6.96 -16.81
C ARG A 55 7.66 8.34 -16.31
N GLN A 56 7.12 9.28 -16.95
CA GLN A 56 7.42 10.59 -16.49
C GLN A 56 6.62 10.99 -15.29
N GLU A 57 5.67 10.24 -14.87
CA GLU A 57 4.90 10.72 -13.80
C GLU A 57 5.18 10.11 -12.51
N HIS A 58 5.61 8.92 -12.47
CA HIS A 58 5.56 8.23 -11.22
C HIS A 58 6.79 7.49 -10.90
N TRP A 59 7.84 8.23 -10.90
CA TRP A 59 9.09 7.69 -10.60
C TRP A 59 9.15 7.06 -9.22
N GLN A 60 8.29 7.45 -8.34
CA GLN A 60 8.40 6.90 -7.02
C GLN A 60 7.28 5.96 -6.66
N ALA A 61 6.49 5.62 -7.58
CA ALA A 61 5.29 4.93 -7.23
C ALA A 61 5.51 3.52 -6.80
N GLU A 62 5.20 3.24 -5.59
CA GLU A 62 5.15 1.91 -5.04
C GLU A 62 4.08 1.93 -4.01
N TYR A 63 3.31 0.86 -3.93
CA TYR A 63 2.36 0.73 -2.84
C TYR A 63 2.78 -0.49 -2.03
N TRP A 64 2.80 -0.34 -0.74
CA TRP A 64 3.09 -1.45 0.16
C TRP A 64 1.78 -1.91 0.74
N VAL A 65 1.49 -3.18 0.57
CA VAL A 65 0.26 -3.78 1.09
C VAL A 65 0.67 -4.69 2.22
N CYS A 66 0.33 -4.31 3.43
CA CYS A 66 0.92 -4.97 4.58
C CYS A 66 0.04 -4.83 5.81
N THR A 67 0.35 -5.63 6.82
CA THR A 67 -0.25 -5.41 8.12
C THR A 67 0.61 -4.39 8.85
N LYS A 68 0.05 -3.81 9.90
CA LYS A 68 0.79 -2.85 10.70
C LYS A 68 2.03 -3.48 11.30
N GLU A 69 1.86 -4.69 11.81
CA GLU A 69 2.99 -5.36 12.45
C GLU A 69 4.11 -5.65 11.47
N ALA A 70 3.74 -6.06 10.26
CA ALA A 70 4.74 -6.36 9.27
C ALA A 70 5.46 -5.09 8.84
N ALA A 71 4.73 -4.00 8.73
CA ALA A 71 5.35 -2.73 8.36
C ALA A 71 6.33 -2.28 9.43
N MET A 72 5.94 -2.41 10.68
CA MET A 72 6.83 -2.00 11.76
C MET A 72 8.07 -2.86 11.80
N ALA A 73 7.94 -4.12 11.48
CA ALA A 73 9.09 -5.00 11.42
C ALA A 73 10.06 -4.59 10.31
N GLN A 74 9.57 -3.88 9.32
CA GLN A 74 10.41 -3.38 8.25
C GLN A 74 10.87 -1.95 8.50
N GLY A 75 10.64 -1.43 9.68
CA GLY A 75 11.15 -0.12 10.02
C GLY A 75 10.18 1.03 9.84
N VAL A 76 8.95 0.75 9.51
CA VAL A 76 7.98 1.81 9.33
C VAL A 76 7.49 2.27 10.71
N SER A 77 7.40 3.56 10.87
CA SER A 77 6.96 4.10 12.14
C SER A 77 5.50 3.80 12.39
N ALA A 78 5.17 3.41 13.61
CA ALA A 78 3.79 3.14 13.94
C ALA A 78 2.93 4.38 13.84
N GLU A 79 3.55 5.54 13.88
CA GLU A 79 2.80 6.77 13.84
C GLU A 79 1.99 6.96 12.59
N ILE A 80 2.42 6.44 11.47
CA ILE A 80 1.66 6.69 10.27
C ILE A 80 0.31 5.98 10.33
N PHE A 81 0.18 4.96 11.17
CA PHE A 81 -1.08 4.24 11.27
C PHE A 81 -2.05 4.92 12.22
N SER A 82 -1.58 5.89 12.97
CA SER A 82 -2.47 6.59 13.87
C SER A 82 -2.72 8.01 13.43
N GLN A 83 -2.33 8.40 12.25
CA GLN A 83 -2.61 9.74 11.81
C GLN A 83 -4.08 9.91 11.63
N PRO A 84 -4.58 11.08 11.89
CA PRO A 84 -5.97 11.33 11.64
C PRO A 84 -6.21 11.16 10.18
N LEU A 85 -7.27 10.50 9.83
CA LEU A 85 -7.44 10.27 8.53
C LEU A 85 -7.73 11.38 7.79
N MET A 86 -7.78 11.34 6.76
CA MET A 86 -7.90 12.20 5.80
C MET A 86 -9.00 13.09 5.79
N GLU A 87 -9.75 13.18 6.79
CA GLU A 87 -10.74 14.09 6.76
C GLU A 87 -10.26 15.43 6.48
N SER A 88 -9.08 15.70 6.88
CA SER A 88 -8.59 17.05 6.76
C SER A 88 -8.36 17.42 5.33
N TRP A 89 -8.33 16.52 4.42
CA TRP A 89 -8.12 16.93 3.07
C TRP A 89 -9.13 16.35 2.13
N ARG A 90 -10.26 16.18 2.61
CA ARG A 90 -11.29 15.80 1.74
C ARG A 90 -12.13 16.93 1.41
#